data_33dc1a5e2f7e0d747c7aafd180682ba3
#
_entry.id   33dc1a5e2f7e0d747c7aafd180682ba3
#
_cell.length_a   1.000
_cell.length_b   1.000
_cell.length_c   1.000
_cell.angle_alpha   90.00
_cell.angle_beta   90.00
_cell.angle_gamma   90.00
#
_symmetry.space_group_name_H-M   'P 1'
#
loop_
_entity.id
_entity.type
_entity.pdbx_description
1 polymer ?
#
loop_
_entity_poly.entity_id
_entity_poly.type
_entity_poly.pdbx_seq_one_letter_code
_entity_poly.pdbx_strand_id
1 'polypeptide(L)'
;TLQWEEQGNAESYILQIASDAEFENVLLTKTVLGGSTIVRDLIGNTVHYWRVAPNNFCGSGTPGPAFSFTTPNHRAATDLPLPISETGANTVTSVLTVSENLRITDVNVYLEVSHTYVQDLTVTLTSPAGVSVDLLINPCGASDDIDVVFDDEGAELACSDNAPSVSGTIRPQSGNLSIFNEQSSKGDWTLTLLDGY
;
A
#
# COMPACT_ATOMS: atom_id res chain seq x y z
N THR A 1 -3.21 5.13 -7.25
CA THR A 1 -3.39 6.60 -7.40
C THR A 1 -4.37 6.87 -8.53
N LEU A 2 -5.34 7.78 -8.32
CA LEU A 2 -6.22 8.31 -9.36
C LEU A 2 -5.68 9.69 -9.79
N GLN A 3 -5.71 9.99 -11.09
CA GLN A 3 -5.21 11.25 -11.66
C GLN A 3 -6.19 11.77 -12.70
N TRP A 4 -6.29 13.10 -12.82
CA TRP A 4 -7.11 13.81 -13.81
C TRP A 4 -6.48 15.14 -14.19
N GLU A 5 -6.94 15.72 -15.30
CA GLU A 5 -6.50 17.03 -15.74
C GLU A 5 -7.19 18.14 -14.92
N GLU A 6 -6.39 19.08 -14.42
CA GLU A 6 -6.89 20.23 -13.68
C GLU A 6 -7.55 21.25 -14.60
N GLN A 7 -8.68 21.80 -14.16
CA GLN A 7 -9.38 22.89 -14.85
C GLN A 7 -9.03 24.23 -14.20
N GLY A 8 -8.69 25.21 -15.01
CA GLY A 8 -8.11 26.48 -14.54
C GLY A 8 -9.03 27.36 -13.67
N ASN A 9 -10.31 27.04 -13.54
CA ASN A 9 -11.28 27.73 -12.69
C ASN A 9 -11.80 26.87 -11.51
N ALA A 10 -11.23 25.67 -11.30
CA ALA A 10 -11.52 24.82 -10.18
C ALA A 10 -10.57 25.12 -9.00
N GLU A 11 -11.09 25.25 -7.81
CA GLU A 11 -10.33 25.40 -6.56
C GLU A 11 -10.10 24.03 -5.90
N SER A 12 -10.98 23.09 -6.17
CA SER A 12 -10.94 21.70 -5.70
C SER A 12 -11.74 20.79 -6.62
N TYR A 13 -11.73 19.51 -6.31
CA TYR A 13 -12.48 18.48 -7.03
C TYR A 13 -13.26 17.61 -6.06
N ILE A 14 -14.49 17.27 -6.40
CA ILE A 14 -15.28 16.27 -5.70
C ILE A 14 -15.05 14.93 -6.40
N LEU A 15 -14.24 14.07 -5.81
CA LEU A 15 -14.07 12.68 -6.24
C LEU A 15 -15.20 11.83 -5.69
N GLN A 16 -15.83 11.02 -6.53
CA GLN A 16 -16.75 9.96 -6.15
C GLN A 16 -16.22 8.62 -6.62
N ILE A 17 -16.37 7.61 -5.76
CA ILE A 17 -16.12 6.19 -6.09
C ILE A 17 -17.40 5.43 -5.81
N ALA A 18 -17.80 4.59 -6.74
CA ALA A 18 -19.02 3.77 -6.65
C ALA A 18 -18.75 2.31 -7.01
N SER A 19 -19.65 1.44 -6.61
CA SER A 19 -19.65 0.03 -7.01
C SER A 19 -20.31 -0.21 -8.37
N ASP A 20 -20.96 0.81 -8.95
CA ASP A 20 -21.68 0.73 -10.21
C ASP A 20 -21.40 1.96 -11.11
N ALA A 21 -21.57 1.80 -12.42
CA ALA A 21 -21.26 2.82 -13.41
C ALA A 21 -22.25 4.00 -13.39
N GLU A 22 -23.43 3.82 -12.86
CA GLU A 22 -24.50 4.81 -12.74
C GLU A 22 -24.32 5.70 -11.50
N PHE A 23 -23.43 5.33 -10.56
CA PHE A 23 -23.21 5.99 -9.28
C PHE A 23 -24.46 6.01 -8.38
N GLU A 24 -25.26 4.96 -8.44
CA GLU A 24 -26.36 4.75 -7.52
C GLU A 24 -25.87 4.33 -6.13
N ASN A 25 -24.76 3.57 -6.07
CA ASN A 25 -24.13 3.10 -4.84
C ASN A 25 -22.74 3.73 -4.66
N VAL A 26 -22.71 4.99 -4.23
CA VAL A 26 -21.49 5.71 -3.96
C VAL A 26 -20.85 5.21 -2.66
N LEU A 27 -19.63 4.70 -2.75
CA LEU A 27 -18.84 4.16 -1.64
C LEU A 27 -18.03 5.24 -0.93
N LEU A 28 -17.52 6.22 -1.70
CA LEU A 28 -16.67 7.29 -1.20
C LEU A 28 -16.97 8.59 -1.94
N THR A 29 -17.09 9.67 -1.18
CA THR A 29 -17.03 11.05 -1.70
C THR A 29 -15.95 11.81 -0.95
N LYS A 30 -15.01 12.41 -1.68
CA LYS A 30 -13.85 13.11 -1.11
C LYS A 30 -13.58 14.41 -1.86
N THR A 31 -13.33 15.49 -1.11
CA THR A 31 -12.82 16.73 -1.71
C THR A 31 -11.30 16.66 -1.79
N VAL A 32 -10.76 16.94 -2.97
CA VAL A 32 -9.34 16.85 -3.30
C VAL A 32 -8.84 18.18 -3.85
N LEU A 33 -7.69 18.63 -3.39
CA LEU A 33 -6.96 19.76 -3.97
C LEU A 33 -5.99 19.22 -5.04
N GLY A 34 -6.00 19.84 -6.22
CA GLY A 34 -5.16 19.42 -7.34
C GLY A 34 -5.69 18.22 -8.12
N GLY A 35 -4.88 17.68 -9.04
CA GLY A 35 -5.25 16.71 -10.07
C GLY A 35 -5.04 15.26 -9.72
N SER A 36 -4.77 14.90 -8.44
CA SER A 36 -4.55 13.49 -8.07
C SER A 36 -4.87 13.19 -6.61
N THR A 37 -5.15 11.91 -6.32
CA THR A 37 -5.28 11.43 -4.94
C THR A 37 -5.05 9.92 -4.84
N ILE A 38 -4.63 9.48 -3.65
CA ILE A 38 -4.61 8.07 -3.29
C ILE A 38 -5.92 7.72 -2.61
N VAL A 39 -6.50 6.58 -2.98
CA VAL A 39 -7.66 5.99 -2.33
C VAL A 39 -7.25 4.65 -1.75
N ARG A 40 -7.61 4.41 -0.50
CA ARG A 40 -7.34 3.19 0.26
C ARG A 40 -8.66 2.57 0.73
N ASP A 41 -8.60 1.40 1.34
CA ASP A 41 -9.72 0.72 2.02
C ASP A 41 -10.91 0.35 1.10
N LEU A 42 -10.66 0.15 -0.19
CA LEU A 42 -11.64 -0.40 -1.11
C LEU A 42 -11.64 -1.93 -1.06
N ILE A 43 -12.79 -2.53 -1.32
CA ILE A 43 -12.90 -3.99 -1.41
C ILE A 43 -11.96 -4.51 -2.51
N GLY A 44 -11.11 -5.47 -2.17
CA GLY A 44 -10.17 -6.09 -3.11
C GLY A 44 -10.88 -6.95 -4.16
N ASN A 45 -10.22 -7.18 -5.28
CA ASN A 45 -10.69 -7.98 -6.42
C ASN A 45 -12.07 -7.55 -6.93
N THR A 46 -12.34 -6.23 -6.93
CA THR A 46 -13.65 -5.65 -7.23
C THR A 46 -13.48 -4.52 -8.24
N VAL A 47 -14.38 -4.46 -9.23
CA VAL A 47 -14.44 -3.31 -10.15
C VAL A 47 -15.06 -2.13 -9.42
N HIS A 48 -14.38 -1.02 -9.42
CA HIS A 48 -14.87 0.26 -8.91
C HIS A 48 -14.94 1.27 -10.05
N TYR A 49 -15.93 2.16 -9.96
CA TYR A 49 -16.12 3.27 -10.88
C TYR A 49 -15.80 4.57 -10.16
N TRP A 50 -15.19 5.50 -10.87
CA TRP A 50 -14.87 6.80 -10.29
C TRP A 50 -15.09 7.93 -11.29
N ARG A 51 -15.40 9.10 -10.75
CA ARG A 51 -15.54 10.35 -11.49
C ARG A 51 -15.14 11.52 -10.62
N VAL A 52 -14.82 12.65 -11.23
CA VAL A 52 -14.54 13.90 -10.55
C VAL A 52 -15.44 15.02 -11.06
N ALA A 53 -15.86 15.91 -10.19
CA ALA A 53 -16.53 17.16 -10.52
C ALA A 53 -15.64 18.32 -10.08
N PRO A 54 -15.38 19.33 -10.91
CA PRO A 54 -14.69 20.55 -10.49
C PRO A 54 -15.57 21.30 -9.48
N ASN A 55 -14.94 21.92 -8.50
CA ASN A 55 -15.64 22.68 -7.47
C ASN A 55 -14.92 24.01 -7.20
N ASN A 56 -15.68 25.08 -7.02
CA ASN A 56 -15.21 26.41 -6.65
C ASN A 56 -16.23 27.11 -5.72
N PHE A 57 -16.01 28.40 -5.42
CA PHE A 57 -16.88 29.15 -4.53
C PHE A 57 -18.33 29.28 -5.02
N CYS A 58 -18.62 29.05 -6.33
CA CYS A 58 -19.97 29.02 -6.89
C CYS A 58 -20.67 27.67 -6.71
N GLY A 59 -19.93 26.64 -6.30
CA GLY A 59 -20.41 25.27 -6.09
C GLY A 59 -19.76 24.25 -7.01
N SER A 60 -20.29 23.02 -6.97
CA SER A 60 -19.80 21.90 -7.75
C SER A 60 -20.35 21.95 -9.16
N GLY A 61 -19.45 21.78 -10.13
CA GLY A 61 -19.80 21.61 -11.54
C GLY A 61 -20.36 20.22 -11.85
N THR A 62 -20.65 19.98 -13.13
CA THR A 62 -21.09 18.67 -13.63
C THR A 62 -19.92 17.67 -13.52
N PRO A 63 -20.15 16.46 -12.99
CA PRO A 63 -19.14 15.43 -13.02
C PRO A 63 -18.68 15.10 -14.44
N GLY A 64 -17.39 14.85 -14.60
CA GLY A 64 -16.81 14.34 -15.83
C GLY A 64 -17.21 12.89 -16.12
N PRO A 65 -16.63 12.28 -17.17
CA PRO A 65 -16.89 10.89 -17.51
C PRO A 65 -16.53 9.95 -16.37
N ALA A 66 -17.22 8.82 -16.30
CA ALA A 66 -16.88 7.74 -15.40
C ALA A 66 -15.73 6.90 -15.97
N PHE A 67 -14.80 6.54 -15.11
CA PHE A 67 -13.72 5.59 -15.37
C PHE A 67 -13.88 4.40 -14.43
N SER A 68 -13.27 3.26 -14.76
CA SER A 68 -13.26 2.10 -13.90
C SER A 68 -11.84 1.59 -13.67
N PHE A 69 -11.65 0.93 -12.53
CA PHE A 69 -10.45 0.15 -12.23
C PHE A 69 -10.86 -1.07 -11.41
N THR A 70 -10.01 -2.10 -11.43
CA THR A 70 -10.18 -3.25 -10.54
C THR A 70 -9.15 -3.16 -9.43
N THR A 71 -9.59 -3.26 -8.18
CA THR A 71 -8.69 -3.35 -7.04
C THR A 71 -7.94 -4.68 -7.07
N PRO A 72 -6.65 -4.70 -6.71
CA PRO A 72 -5.93 -5.95 -6.53
C PRO A 72 -6.57 -6.81 -5.43
N ASN A 73 -6.23 -8.08 -5.40
CA ASN A 73 -6.66 -8.97 -4.34
C ASN A 73 -5.91 -8.60 -3.06
N HIS A 74 -6.60 -7.87 -2.16
CA HIS A 74 -6.01 -7.40 -0.91
C HIS A 74 -6.27 -8.42 0.21
N ARG A 75 -5.24 -8.73 0.99
CA ARG A 75 -5.31 -9.53 2.21
C ARG A 75 -4.57 -8.82 3.32
N ALA A 76 -5.15 -8.79 4.51
CA ALA A 76 -4.51 -8.27 5.71
C ALA A 76 -4.27 -9.42 6.69
N ALA A 77 -3.13 -9.41 7.34
CA ALA A 77 -2.86 -10.29 8.46
C ALA A 77 -3.82 -9.96 9.62
N THR A 78 -4.29 -10.98 10.32
CA THR A 78 -5.29 -10.84 11.40
C THR A 78 -4.67 -10.89 12.79
N ASP A 79 -3.37 -11.12 12.86
CA ASP A 79 -2.58 -11.17 14.10
C ASP A 79 -1.97 -9.81 14.49
N LEU A 80 -2.27 -8.73 13.74
CA LEU A 80 -1.76 -7.39 13.96
C LEU A 80 -2.62 -6.58 14.96
N PRO A 81 -2.05 -5.58 15.66
CA PRO A 81 -0.63 -5.24 15.69
C PRO A 81 0.20 -6.18 16.55
N LEU A 82 1.45 -6.45 16.17
CA LEU A 82 2.40 -7.21 16.95
C LEU A 82 3.42 -6.28 17.62
N PRO A 83 3.69 -6.41 18.93
CA PRO A 83 4.67 -5.58 19.60
C PRO A 83 6.10 -5.96 19.19
N ILE A 84 6.93 -4.96 18.95
CA ILE A 84 8.39 -5.08 18.86
C ILE A 84 8.93 -4.77 20.24
N SER A 85 9.91 -5.54 20.73
CA SER A 85 10.52 -5.30 22.05
C SER A 85 11.31 -3.98 22.04
N GLU A 86 11.20 -3.22 23.10
CA GLU A 86 12.00 -2.00 23.29
C GLU A 86 13.40 -2.29 23.83
N THR A 87 13.73 -3.55 24.12
CA THR A 87 14.99 -3.93 24.76
C THR A 87 15.54 -5.23 24.20
N GLY A 88 16.74 -5.15 23.63
CA GLY A 88 17.48 -6.30 23.11
C GLY A 88 16.93 -6.87 21.82
N ALA A 89 17.78 -7.57 21.11
CA ALA A 89 17.46 -8.16 19.82
C ALA A 89 16.26 -9.12 19.93
N ASN A 90 15.31 -9.00 19.02
CA ASN A 90 14.14 -9.87 18.96
C ASN A 90 13.67 -10.09 17.51
N THR A 91 12.83 -11.12 17.35
CA THR A 91 12.22 -11.42 16.05
C THR A 91 10.71 -11.46 16.22
N VAL A 92 10.01 -10.66 15.44
CA VAL A 92 8.55 -10.64 15.34
C VAL A 92 8.16 -11.30 14.02
N THR A 93 7.15 -12.17 14.09
CA THR A 93 6.66 -12.88 12.89
C THR A 93 5.15 -12.74 12.80
N SER A 94 4.67 -12.25 11.67
CA SER A 94 3.25 -12.22 11.30
C SER A 94 2.98 -13.25 10.21
N VAL A 95 1.85 -13.94 10.31
CA VAL A 95 1.45 -14.97 9.36
C VAL A 95 0.11 -14.62 8.72
N LEU A 96 0.11 -14.55 7.40
CA LEU A 96 -1.09 -14.39 6.58
C LEU A 96 -1.43 -15.71 5.89
N THR A 97 -2.47 -16.39 6.32
CA THR A 97 -2.97 -17.61 5.65
C THR A 97 -3.89 -17.23 4.48
N VAL A 98 -3.49 -17.59 3.27
CA VAL A 98 -4.28 -17.45 2.05
C VAL A 98 -4.91 -18.79 1.70
N SER A 99 -6.25 -18.85 1.67
CA SER A 99 -7.02 -20.07 1.39
C SER A 99 -7.17 -20.34 -0.11
N GLU A 100 -7.18 -19.28 -0.91
CA GLU A 100 -7.41 -19.34 -2.35
C GLU A 100 -6.15 -19.78 -3.11
N ASN A 101 -6.33 -20.72 -4.02
CA ASN A 101 -5.27 -21.17 -4.91
C ASN A 101 -5.32 -20.38 -6.22
N LEU A 102 -4.73 -19.19 -6.20
CA LEU A 102 -4.61 -18.32 -7.37
C LEU A 102 -3.16 -18.35 -7.87
N ARG A 103 -2.99 -18.25 -9.18
CA ARG A 103 -1.68 -18.01 -9.77
C ARG A 103 -1.30 -16.55 -9.54
N ILE A 104 -0.16 -16.32 -8.95
CA ILE A 104 0.35 -14.98 -8.68
C ILE A 104 0.84 -14.35 -9.99
N THR A 105 0.43 -13.14 -10.25
CA THR A 105 0.89 -12.32 -11.38
C THR A 105 1.65 -11.10 -10.91
N ASP A 106 1.42 -10.68 -9.66
CA ASP A 106 2.04 -9.54 -9.02
C ASP A 106 1.85 -9.63 -7.50
N VAL A 107 2.82 -9.14 -6.73
CA VAL A 107 2.76 -9.05 -5.26
C VAL A 107 3.22 -7.67 -4.83
N ASN A 108 2.37 -6.98 -4.08
CA ASN A 108 2.72 -5.76 -3.39
C ASN A 108 2.51 -5.95 -1.88
N VAL A 109 3.39 -5.38 -1.06
CA VAL A 109 3.35 -5.53 0.39
C VAL A 109 3.23 -4.17 1.05
N TYR A 110 2.15 -3.95 1.81
CA TYR A 110 2.04 -2.79 2.68
C TYR A 110 2.57 -3.13 4.07
N LEU A 111 3.41 -2.27 4.61
CA LEU A 111 4.00 -2.39 5.94
C LEU A 111 3.94 -1.05 6.68
N GLU A 112 3.41 -1.09 7.89
CA GLU A 112 3.45 0.00 8.86
C GLU A 112 4.14 -0.50 10.13
N VAL A 113 5.18 0.20 10.57
CA VAL A 113 5.94 -0.10 11.79
C VAL A 113 6.21 1.19 12.54
N SER A 114 5.87 1.22 13.83
CA SER A 114 6.33 2.26 14.74
C SER A 114 7.57 1.78 15.48
N HIS A 115 8.70 2.43 15.25
CA HIS A 115 10.00 2.11 15.84
C HIS A 115 10.90 3.34 15.84
N THR A 116 11.65 3.54 16.93
CA THR A 116 12.49 4.74 17.13
C THR A 116 13.87 4.65 16.48
N TYR A 117 14.24 3.53 15.87
CA TYR A 117 15.56 3.32 15.26
C TYR A 117 15.48 2.29 14.14
N VAL A 118 14.97 2.69 12.98
CA VAL A 118 14.67 1.76 11.88
C VAL A 118 15.90 1.04 11.30
N GLN A 119 17.11 1.56 11.55
CA GLN A 119 18.36 0.90 11.15
C GLN A 119 18.56 -0.48 11.80
N ASP A 120 17.92 -0.75 12.92
CA ASP A 120 18.05 -2.04 13.61
C ASP A 120 17.17 -3.12 12.95
N LEU A 121 16.28 -2.70 12.04
CA LEU A 121 15.28 -3.57 11.47
C LEU A 121 15.74 -4.23 10.17
N THR A 122 15.48 -5.55 10.08
CA THR A 122 15.48 -6.28 8.81
C THR A 122 14.11 -6.94 8.63
N VAL A 123 13.50 -6.72 7.46
CA VAL A 123 12.15 -7.22 7.15
C VAL A 123 12.22 -8.15 5.96
N THR A 124 11.76 -9.39 6.15
CA THR A 124 11.79 -10.46 5.12
C THR A 124 10.38 -10.99 4.90
N LEU A 125 9.95 -11.07 3.65
CA LEU A 125 8.74 -11.79 3.24
C LEU A 125 9.10 -13.18 2.75
N THR A 126 8.40 -14.20 3.25
CA THR A 126 8.56 -15.60 2.83
C THR A 126 7.23 -16.14 2.31
N SER A 127 7.24 -16.72 1.12
CA SER A 127 6.08 -17.37 0.50
C SER A 127 5.80 -18.75 1.11
N PRO A 128 4.59 -19.34 0.87
CA PRO A 128 4.28 -20.71 1.28
C PRO A 128 5.22 -21.77 0.67
N ALA A 129 5.88 -21.46 -0.42
CA ALA A 129 6.87 -22.32 -1.06
C ALA A 129 8.28 -22.22 -0.41
N GLY A 130 8.45 -21.39 0.61
CA GLY A 130 9.72 -21.15 1.30
C GLY A 130 10.69 -20.24 0.55
N VAL A 131 10.21 -19.50 -0.45
CA VAL A 131 11.00 -18.49 -1.16
C VAL A 131 10.93 -17.18 -0.39
N SER A 132 12.06 -16.49 -0.20
CA SER A 132 12.14 -15.28 0.60
C SER A 132 12.71 -14.09 -0.17
N VAL A 133 12.26 -12.88 0.18
CA VAL A 133 12.75 -11.59 -0.30
C VAL A 133 12.96 -10.69 0.90
N ASP A 134 14.12 -10.04 0.99
CA ASP A 134 14.36 -9.02 2.01
C ASP A 134 13.83 -7.67 1.52
N LEU A 135 12.77 -7.24 2.15
CA LEU A 135 12.08 -5.98 1.83
C LEU A 135 12.89 -4.77 2.30
N LEU A 136 13.40 -4.84 3.54
CA LEU A 136 14.27 -3.83 4.15
C LEU A 136 15.45 -4.50 4.86
N ILE A 137 16.61 -3.86 4.78
CA ILE A 137 17.84 -4.26 5.47
C ILE A 137 18.46 -3.01 6.07
N ASN A 138 18.35 -2.83 7.39
CA ASN A 138 18.96 -1.74 8.15
C ASN A 138 18.75 -0.34 7.49
N PRO A 139 17.50 0.06 7.20
CA PRO A 139 17.24 1.29 6.45
C PRO A 139 17.47 2.55 7.30
N CYS A 140 17.77 3.66 6.64
CA CYS A 140 17.57 5.04 7.11
C CYS A 140 18.22 5.48 8.43
N GLY A 141 19.20 4.74 8.95
CA GLY A 141 19.96 5.19 10.13
C GLY A 141 19.09 5.36 11.39
N ALA A 142 19.48 6.31 12.23
CA ALA A 142 18.79 6.68 13.47
C ALA A 142 17.55 7.51 13.20
N SER A 143 16.61 6.97 12.48
CA SER A 143 15.35 7.63 12.09
C SER A 143 14.17 6.75 12.47
N ASP A 144 12.96 7.34 12.52
CA ASP A 144 11.79 6.75 13.12
C ASP A 144 10.78 6.32 12.06
N ASP A 145 10.06 5.26 12.34
CA ASP A 145 8.83 4.77 11.71
C ASP A 145 8.93 4.41 10.21
N ILE A 146 8.08 3.49 9.83
CA ILE A 146 7.93 2.96 8.47
C ILE A 146 6.43 3.01 8.10
N ASP A 147 6.08 3.59 6.94
CA ASP A 147 4.74 3.53 6.32
C ASP A 147 4.93 3.42 4.80
N VAL A 148 5.01 2.22 4.27
CA VAL A 148 5.55 1.95 2.94
C VAL A 148 4.76 0.87 2.21
N VAL A 149 4.72 0.98 0.88
CA VAL A 149 4.32 -0.12 -0.03
C VAL A 149 5.57 -0.60 -0.76
N PHE A 150 5.86 -1.89 -0.68
CA PHE A 150 6.86 -2.55 -1.52
C PHE A 150 6.23 -3.00 -2.82
N ASP A 151 6.86 -2.64 -3.92
CA ASP A 151 6.41 -2.88 -5.30
C ASP A 151 7.66 -2.86 -6.20
N ASP A 152 7.82 -3.83 -7.10
CA ASP A 152 9.00 -3.89 -7.98
C ASP A 152 9.12 -2.68 -8.91
N GLU A 153 7.99 -2.02 -9.24
CA GLU A 153 7.93 -0.78 -10.02
C GLU A 153 8.13 0.48 -9.15
N GLY A 154 8.27 0.31 -7.84
CA GLY A 154 8.51 1.39 -6.90
C GLY A 154 9.86 2.09 -7.10
N ALA A 155 10.02 3.22 -6.44
CA ALA A 155 11.29 3.95 -6.43
C ALA A 155 12.37 3.22 -5.60
N GLU A 156 13.62 3.62 -5.74
CA GLU A 156 14.67 3.26 -4.77
C GLU A 156 14.33 3.87 -3.40
N LEU A 157 14.76 3.20 -2.33
CA LEU A 157 14.60 3.73 -0.97
C LEU A 157 15.27 5.12 -0.87
N ALA A 158 14.47 6.10 -0.46
CA ALA A 158 14.93 7.43 -0.10
C ALA A 158 14.48 7.72 1.34
N CYS A 159 15.44 7.97 2.22
CA CYS A 159 15.15 8.25 3.62
C CYS A 159 14.66 9.68 3.82
N SER A 160 13.68 9.85 4.70
CA SER A 160 13.18 11.15 5.16
C SER A 160 13.78 11.49 6.54
N ASP A 161 14.08 12.77 6.77
CA ASP A 161 14.47 13.27 8.10
C ASP A 161 13.24 13.40 9.05
N ASN A 162 12.03 13.20 8.54
CA ASN A 162 10.79 13.23 9.33
C ASN A 162 10.16 11.84 9.35
N ALA A 163 9.55 11.47 10.48
CA ALA A 163 8.76 10.24 10.58
C ALA A 163 7.46 10.31 9.73
N PRO A 164 7.12 9.23 9.00
CA PRO A 164 7.91 8.01 8.83
C PRO A 164 9.12 8.23 7.92
N SER A 165 10.28 7.69 8.32
CA SER A 165 11.54 7.85 7.59
C SER A 165 11.61 6.99 6.32
N VAL A 166 10.87 5.88 6.31
CA VAL A 166 10.66 5.02 5.15
C VAL A 166 9.21 5.14 4.72
N SER A 167 8.93 5.67 3.53
CA SER A 167 7.57 5.94 3.09
C SER A 167 7.40 5.88 1.57
N GLY A 168 6.13 5.88 1.13
CA GLY A 168 5.77 5.88 -0.28
C GLY A 168 5.71 4.49 -0.89
N THR A 169 5.98 4.38 -2.19
CA THR A 169 6.08 3.09 -2.91
C THR A 169 7.51 2.89 -3.35
N ILE A 170 8.15 1.85 -2.82
CA ILE A 170 9.56 1.55 -3.05
C ILE A 170 9.75 0.08 -3.46
N ARG A 171 10.85 -0.20 -4.15
CA ARG A 171 11.23 -1.59 -4.42
C ARG A 171 11.91 -2.21 -3.20
N PRO A 172 11.86 -3.55 -3.04
CA PRO A 172 12.66 -4.26 -2.04
C PRO A 172 14.15 -3.92 -2.14
N GLN A 173 14.84 -3.87 -1.01
CA GLN A 173 16.28 -3.60 -1.01
C GLN A 173 17.13 -4.78 -1.50
N SER A 174 16.62 -6.01 -1.43
CA SER A 174 17.33 -7.19 -1.92
C SER A 174 16.35 -8.17 -2.58
N GLY A 175 16.57 -8.43 -3.86
CA GLY A 175 15.70 -9.25 -4.71
C GLY A 175 14.51 -8.46 -5.27
N ASN A 176 13.57 -9.18 -5.86
CA ASN A 176 12.34 -8.64 -6.43
C ASN A 176 11.14 -9.48 -5.99
N LEU A 177 9.97 -8.87 -5.81
CA LEU A 177 8.72 -9.54 -5.48
C LEU A 177 8.21 -10.42 -6.64
N SER A 178 8.61 -10.11 -7.87
CA SER A 178 8.31 -10.92 -9.06
C SER A 178 8.87 -12.36 -9.00
N ILE A 179 9.76 -12.66 -8.04
CA ILE A 179 10.18 -14.05 -7.77
C ILE A 179 9.00 -14.95 -7.35
N PHE A 180 7.93 -14.37 -6.83
CA PHE A 180 6.71 -15.07 -6.44
C PHE A 180 5.74 -15.28 -7.60
N ASN A 181 5.95 -14.62 -8.74
CA ASN A 181 5.09 -14.76 -9.92
C ASN A 181 5.05 -16.20 -10.38
N GLU A 182 3.92 -16.61 -10.94
CA GLU A 182 3.62 -17.96 -11.38
C GLU A 182 3.44 -18.99 -10.25
N GLN A 183 3.77 -18.66 -9.00
CA GLN A 183 3.53 -19.53 -7.84
C GLN A 183 2.05 -19.52 -7.44
N SER A 184 1.66 -20.49 -6.62
CA SER A 184 0.36 -20.50 -5.95
C SER A 184 0.34 -19.50 -4.80
N SER A 185 -0.74 -18.73 -4.69
CA SER A 185 -0.95 -17.82 -3.53
C SER A 185 -1.29 -18.61 -2.25
N LYS A 186 -1.77 -19.86 -2.35
CA LYS A 186 -2.33 -20.63 -1.25
C LYS A 186 -1.27 -21.07 -0.24
N GLY A 187 -1.55 -20.81 1.02
CA GLY A 187 -0.76 -21.24 2.16
C GLY A 187 -0.39 -20.08 3.06
N ASP A 188 0.60 -20.29 3.91
CA ASP A 188 1.04 -19.32 4.90
C ASP A 188 2.15 -18.44 4.34
N TRP A 189 1.86 -17.17 4.21
CA TRP A 189 2.83 -16.12 3.94
C TRP A 189 3.34 -15.59 5.25
N THR A 190 4.65 -15.49 5.39
CA THR A 190 5.28 -15.07 6.64
C THR A 190 6.05 -13.78 6.43
N LEU A 191 5.73 -12.77 7.21
CA LEU A 191 6.53 -11.56 7.32
C LEU A 191 7.34 -11.66 8.63
N THR A 192 8.66 -11.67 8.50
CA THR A 192 9.58 -11.68 9.63
C THR A 192 10.24 -10.32 9.75
N LEU A 193 10.16 -9.73 10.93
CA LEU A 193 10.87 -8.52 11.30
C LEU A 193 11.87 -8.89 12.39
N LEU A 194 13.15 -8.74 12.06
CA LEU A 194 14.25 -8.85 13.00
C LEU A 194 14.62 -7.45 13.47
N ASP A 195 14.58 -7.25 14.76
CA ASP A 195 15.19 -6.11 15.44
C ASP A 195 16.54 -6.57 16.00
N GLY A 196 17.60 -5.96 15.54
CA GLY A 196 18.98 -6.39 15.81
C GLY A 196 19.60 -5.84 17.09
N TYR A 197 18.85 -5.02 17.87
CA TYR A 197 19.43 -4.35 19.05
C TYR A 197 18.65 -4.54 20.35
#